data_83ccd5841d947ed7c037c74e1ff9b5da
#
_entry.id   83ccd5841d947ed7c037c74e1ff9b5da
#
_cell.length_a   1.000
_cell.length_b   1.000
_cell.length_c   1.000
_cell.angle_alpha   90.00
_cell.angle_beta   90.00
_cell.angle_gamma   90.00
#
_symmetry.space_group_name_H-M   'P 1'
#
loop_
_entity.id
_entity.type
_entity.pdbx_description
1 polymer ?
#
loop_
_entity_poly.entity_id
_entity_poly.type
_entity_poly.pdbx_seq_one_letter_code
_entity_poly.pdbx_strand_id
1 'polypeptide(L)'
;SPGDGFDSLFIGHSFFRPMAEEMAVLAPLAGFDAHTQEVVFSGGATGSPEGLWLQDTKRANIQAELDEGDIDLFGMTYHPNYPSLTGYVNWIDYALAANPDTIVFVAIPWITNPVNYTAASYAAALDVGYPAVAYPLIDSLRDEYPDTTIFAIPYGLSAGELYTRYADGELDDVTELVGSNGSGVFRDGFGHADHILEDLASLVWLQAIYGVDLAAFDAGYDWTVDLNTIASSILAEHDPAYDAPWR
;
A
#
# COMPACT_ATOMS: atom_id res chain seq x y z
N SER A 1 -7.65 5.23 16.54
CA SER A 1 -7.13 3.85 16.58
C SER A 1 -8.14 2.89 15.96
N PRO A 2 -7.71 1.75 15.42
CA PRO A 2 -8.58 0.86 14.63
C PRO A 2 -9.78 0.26 15.35
N GLY A 3 -9.84 0.32 16.70
CA GLY A 3 -10.95 -0.30 17.42
C GLY A 3 -11.11 -1.79 17.05
N ASP A 4 -12.33 -2.16 16.61
CA ASP A 4 -12.65 -3.51 16.13
C ASP A 4 -12.50 -3.64 14.59
N GLY A 5 -12.12 -2.57 13.90
CA GLY A 5 -11.96 -2.46 12.45
C GLY A 5 -12.25 -1.05 11.95
N PHE A 6 -12.07 -0.82 10.64
CA PHE A 6 -12.41 0.42 9.95
C PHE A 6 -13.43 0.15 8.84
N ASP A 7 -14.34 1.08 8.62
CA ASP A 7 -15.03 1.20 7.33
C ASP A 7 -14.09 1.91 6.37
N SER A 8 -13.66 1.20 5.32
CA SER A 8 -12.52 1.60 4.50
C SER A 8 -12.89 1.80 3.03
N LEU A 9 -12.29 2.82 2.42
CA LEU A 9 -12.30 3.01 0.98
C LEU A 9 -10.86 3.08 0.47
N PHE A 10 -10.51 2.22 -0.47
CA PHE A 10 -9.17 2.16 -1.06
C PHE A 10 -9.23 2.47 -2.55
N ILE A 11 -8.45 3.45 -3.01
CA ILE A 11 -8.42 3.86 -4.40
C ILE A 11 -7.01 3.82 -4.96
N GLY A 12 -6.83 3.15 -6.13
CA GLY A 12 -5.48 2.96 -6.65
C GLY A 12 -5.37 2.35 -8.03
N HIS A 13 -4.17 1.86 -8.33
CA HIS A 13 -3.82 1.16 -9.56
C HIS A 13 -3.46 -0.32 -9.31
N SER A 14 -2.99 -1.04 -10.34
CA SER A 14 -2.73 -2.49 -10.27
C SER A 14 -1.62 -2.90 -9.29
N PHE A 15 -0.70 -2.00 -8.90
CA PHE A 15 0.33 -2.28 -7.87
C PHE A 15 -0.16 -2.02 -6.45
N PHE A 16 -1.34 -1.48 -6.29
CA PHE A 16 -2.00 -1.18 -5.02
C PHE A 16 -3.15 -2.16 -4.74
N ARG A 17 -3.91 -2.49 -5.79
CA ARG A 17 -5.16 -3.24 -5.69
C ARG A 17 -5.03 -4.59 -4.96
N PRO A 18 -4.04 -5.47 -5.24
CA PRO A 18 -3.98 -6.78 -4.58
C PRO A 18 -3.89 -6.66 -3.05
N MET A 19 -3.07 -5.75 -2.54
CA MET A 19 -2.93 -5.52 -1.09
C MET A 19 -4.20 -4.93 -0.48
N ALA A 20 -4.85 -3.99 -1.21
CA ALA A 20 -6.12 -3.43 -0.78
C ALA A 20 -7.21 -4.51 -0.67
N GLU A 21 -7.32 -5.39 -1.67
CA GLU A 21 -8.28 -6.50 -1.67
C GLU A 21 -7.98 -7.52 -0.55
N GLU A 22 -6.71 -7.81 -0.26
CA GLU A 22 -6.28 -8.77 0.75
C GLU A 22 -6.61 -8.32 2.19
N MET A 23 -6.78 -7.01 2.43
CA MET A 23 -7.20 -6.51 3.76
C MET A 23 -8.56 -7.06 4.19
N ALA A 24 -9.47 -7.37 3.25
CA ALA A 24 -10.76 -8.01 3.56
C ALA A 24 -10.59 -9.40 4.21
N VAL A 25 -9.45 -10.05 3.98
CA VAL A 25 -9.12 -11.37 4.56
C VAL A 25 -8.25 -11.20 5.81
N LEU A 26 -7.18 -10.42 5.72
CA LEU A 26 -6.18 -10.31 6.78
C LEU A 26 -6.68 -9.54 8.01
N ALA A 27 -7.48 -8.49 7.83
CA ALA A 27 -7.95 -7.71 8.98
C ALA A 27 -8.86 -8.53 9.92
N PRO A 28 -9.92 -9.23 9.43
CA PRO A 28 -10.69 -10.13 10.29
C PRO A 28 -9.87 -11.29 10.88
N LEU A 29 -8.94 -11.86 10.10
CA LEU A 29 -8.05 -12.92 10.59
C LEU A 29 -7.16 -12.43 11.75
N ALA A 30 -6.80 -11.15 11.77
CA ALA A 30 -6.05 -10.50 12.85
C ALA A 30 -6.95 -10.03 14.01
N GLY A 31 -8.26 -10.30 13.97
CA GLY A 31 -9.20 -9.96 15.03
C GLY A 31 -9.93 -8.61 14.85
N PHE A 32 -9.84 -7.99 13.69
CA PHE A 32 -10.57 -6.76 13.35
C PHE A 32 -11.85 -7.11 12.59
N ASP A 33 -12.78 -7.78 13.28
CA ASP A 33 -13.99 -8.37 12.70
C ASP A 33 -14.97 -7.34 12.10
N ALA A 34 -14.88 -6.09 12.51
CA ALA A 34 -15.70 -4.99 12.00
C ALA A 34 -15.08 -4.30 10.76
N HIS A 35 -13.94 -4.79 10.25
CA HIS A 35 -13.37 -4.24 9.04
C HIS A 35 -14.29 -4.48 7.84
N THR A 36 -14.64 -3.40 7.16
CA THR A 36 -15.32 -3.42 5.86
C THR A 36 -14.53 -2.59 4.86
N GLN A 37 -14.67 -2.89 3.57
CA GLN A 37 -13.95 -2.13 2.56
C GLN A 37 -14.62 -2.13 1.19
N GLU A 38 -14.44 -1.02 0.47
CA GLU A 38 -14.61 -0.93 -0.98
C GLU A 38 -13.29 -0.59 -1.65
N VAL A 39 -13.07 -1.16 -2.84
CA VAL A 39 -11.85 -0.93 -3.63
C VAL A 39 -12.21 -0.43 -5.01
N VAL A 40 -11.79 0.79 -5.34
CA VAL A 40 -11.97 1.37 -6.68
C VAL A 40 -10.61 1.55 -7.34
N PHE A 41 -10.41 0.95 -8.50
CA PHE A 41 -9.13 1.01 -9.19
C PHE A 41 -9.25 1.32 -10.68
N SER A 42 -8.14 1.79 -11.25
CA SER A 42 -7.91 1.91 -12.69
C SER A 42 -6.46 1.57 -13.01
N GLY A 43 -6.13 1.16 -14.23
CA GLY A 43 -4.79 0.71 -14.58
C GLY A 43 -3.77 1.85 -14.71
N GLY A 44 -2.53 1.63 -14.24
CA GLY A 44 -1.43 2.57 -14.40
C GLY A 44 -1.73 3.98 -13.87
N ALA A 45 -1.30 5.00 -14.59
CA ALA A 45 -1.47 6.40 -14.18
C ALA A 45 -2.92 6.82 -13.95
N THR A 46 -3.88 6.19 -14.62
CA THR A 46 -5.30 6.48 -14.43
C THR A 46 -5.84 6.02 -13.08
N GLY A 47 -5.10 5.16 -12.36
CA GLY A 47 -5.39 4.74 -10.99
C GLY A 47 -4.77 5.63 -9.91
N SER A 48 -3.99 6.66 -10.28
CA SER A 48 -3.55 7.70 -9.34
C SER A 48 -4.75 8.48 -8.80
N PRO A 49 -4.63 9.17 -7.64
CA PRO A 49 -5.70 10.00 -7.13
C PRO A 49 -6.23 11.02 -8.16
N GLU A 50 -5.34 11.73 -8.84
CA GLU A 50 -5.73 12.68 -9.90
C GLU A 50 -6.32 11.96 -11.13
N GLY A 51 -5.73 10.83 -11.54
CA GLY A 51 -6.23 10.04 -12.65
C GLY A 51 -7.65 9.50 -12.42
N LEU A 52 -7.99 9.08 -11.21
CA LEU A 52 -9.33 8.65 -10.82
C LEU A 52 -10.31 9.83 -10.75
N TRP A 53 -9.85 11.00 -10.27
CA TRP A 53 -10.67 12.21 -10.25
C TRP A 53 -11.07 12.68 -11.65
N LEU A 54 -10.20 12.52 -12.63
CA LEU A 54 -10.45 12.91 -14.02
C LEU A 54 -11.38 11.96 -14.79
N GLN A 55 -11.66 10.77 -14.25
CA GLN A 55 -12.55 9.78 -14.86
C GLN A 55 -13.97 9.90 -14.29
N ASP A 56 -14.93 10.41 -15.05
CA ASP A 56 -16.28 10.70 -14.56
C ASP A 56 -16.96 9.52 -13.85
N THR A 57 -16.88 8.32 -14.42
CA THR A 57 -17.49 7.13 -13.83
C THR A 57 -16.80 6.70 -12.54
N LYS A 58 -15.46 6.69 -12.54
CA LYS A 58 -14.69 6.32 -11.33
C LYS A 58 -14.88 7.34 -10.22
N ARG A 59 -14.83 8.63 -10.57
CA ARG A 59 -15.11 9.71 -9.64
C ARG A 59 -16.49 9.59 -9.02
N ALA A 60 -17.52 9.36 -9.84
CA ALA A 60 -18.88 9.20 -9.34
C ALA A 60 -19.04 8.00 -8.39
N ASN A 61 -18.38 6.87 -8.68
CA ASN A 61 -18.42 5.69 -7.81
C ASN A 61 -17.73 5.99 -6.46
N ILE A 62 -16.53 6.59 -6.48
CA ILE A 62 -15.80 6.94 -5.25
C ILE A 62 -16.59 7.96 -4.42
N GLN A 63 -17.18 8.96 -5.07
CA GLN A 63 -18.01 9.97 -4.41
C GLN A 63 -19.25 9.33 -3.77
N ALA A 64 -19.86 8.34 -4.42
CA ALA A 64 -21.03 7.66 -3.86
C ALA A 64 -20.71 6.92 -2.55
N GLU A 65 -19.53 6.26 -2.47
CA GLU A 65 -19.07 5.63 -1.23
C GLU A 65 -18.79 6.68 -0.14
N LEU A 66 -18.11 7.78 -0.48
CA LEU A 66 -17.81 8.85 0.47
C LEU A 66 -19.08 9.58 0.94
N ASP A 67 -20.11 9.70 0.10
CA ASP A 67 -21.38 10.36 0.42
C ASP A 67 -22.18 9.63 1.52
N GLU A 68 -21.90 8.35 1.78
CA GLU A 68 -22.49 7.60 2.89
C GLU A 68 -22.03 8.16 4.26
N GLY A 69 -20.87 8.80 4.32
CA GLY A 69 -20.39 9.53 5.49
C GLY A 69 -19.86 8.66 6.62
N ASP A 70 -19.59 7.40 6.36
CA ASP A 70 -19.13 6.39 7.34
C ASP A 70 -17.70 5.90 7.10
N ILE A 71 -17.02 6.39 6.04
CA ILE A 71 -15.63 5.99 5.75
C ILE A 71 -14.67 6.52 6.84
N ASP A 72 -14.15 5.60 7.64
CA ASP A 72 -13.18 5.87 8.70
C ASP A 72 -11.74 5.93 8.20
N LEU A 73 -11.41 5.10 7.18
CA LEU A 73 -10.07 4.96 6.61
C LEU A 73 -10.11 5.10 5.09
N PHE A 74 -9.45 6.13 4.59
CA PHE A 74 -9.35 6.40 3.16
C PHE A 74 -7.92 6.22 2.66
N GLY A 75 -7.69 5.20 1.83
CA GLY A 75 -6.38 4.84 1.30
C GLY A 75 -6.20 5.23 -0.16
N MET A 76 -5.08 5.88 -0.46
CA MET A 76 -4.70 6.29 -1.80
C MET A 76 -3.31 5.77 -2.18
N THR A 77 -3.05 5.64 -3.48
CA THR A 77 -1.74 5.30 -4.02
C THR A 77 -0.99 6.52 -4.53
N TYR A 78 0.24 6.29 -5.04
CA TYR A 78 1.05 7.27 -5.74
C TYR A 78 1.35 6.79 -7.18
N HIS A 79 1.46 7.74 -8.10
CA HIS A 79 1.96 7.46 -9.45
C HIS A 79 2.79 8.66 -9.98
N PRO A 80 4.01 8.42 -10.55
CA PRO A 80 4.93 9.49 -10.93
C PRO A 80 4.43 10.42 -12.06
N ASN A 81 3.44 9.98 -12.85
CA ASN A 81 2.83 10.83 -13.88
C ASN A 81 1.88 11.90 -13.30
N TYR A 82 1.45 11.75 -12.06
CA TYR A 82 0.61 12.71 -11.34
C TYR A 82 1.23 13.02 -9.97
N PRO A 83 2.40 13.72 -9.95
CA PRO A 83 3.15 13.97 -8.71
C PRO A 83 2.58 15.13 -7.90
N SER A 84 1.57 15.85 -8.41
CA SER A 84 0.98 17.03 -7.76
C SER A 84 0.05 16.64 -6.60
N LEU A 85 -0.18 17.57 -5.68
CA LEU A 85 -1.14 17.41 -4.60
C LEU A 85 -2.60 17.44 -5.06
N THR A 86 -2.87 17.90 -6.28
CA THR A 86 -4.24 18.21 -6.77
C THR A 86 -5.22 17.06 -6.56
N GLY A 87 -4.83 15.84 -6.97
CA GLY A 87 -5.71 14.68 -6.83
C GLY A 87 -5.96 14.30 -5.38
N TYR A 88 -4.92 14.37 -4.54
CA TYR A 88 -5.04 14.09 -3.10
C TYR A 88 -5.94 15.10 -2.41
N VAL A 89 -5.73 16.39 -2.65
CA VAL A 89 -6.53 17.48 -2.07
C VAL A 89 -7.99 17.33 -2.48
N ASN A 90 -8.28 17.12 -3.76
CA ASN A 90 -9.65 16.93 -4.23
C ASN A 90 -10.38 15.80 -3.48
N TRP A 91 -9.71 14.68 -3.27
CA TRP A 91 -10.31 13.53 -2.59
C TRP A 91 -10.42 13.72 -1.07
N ILE A 92 -9.39 14.29 -0.43
CA ILE A 92 -9.41 14.55 1.02
C ILE A 92 -10.46 15.58 1.36
N ASP A 93 -10.58 16.68 0.59
CA ASP A 93 -11.65 17.68 0.77
C ASP A 93 -13.03 17.03 0.69
N TYR A 94 -13.22 16.13 -0.29
CA TYR A 94 -14.51 15.46 -0.47
C TYR A 94 -14.80 14.49 0.70
N ALA A 95 -13.82 13.70 1.10
CA ALA A 95 -13.96 12.75 2.22
C ALA A 95 -14.25 13.47 3.54
N LEU A 96 -13.48 14.52 3.86
CA LEU A 96 -13.64 15.28 5.10
C LEU A 96 -14.94 16.10 5.15
N ALA A 97 -15.48 16.47 3.99
CA ALA A 97 -16.80 17.12 3.94
C ALA A 97 -17.93 16.15 4.33
N ALA A 98 -17.77 14.87 4.04
CA ALA A 98 -18.73 13.81 4.40
C ALA A 98 -18.50 13.27 5.82
N ASN A 99 -17.25 12.96 6.17
CA ASN A 99 -16.84 12.52 7.50
C ASN A 99 -15.55 13.25 7.93
N PRO A 100 -15.63 14.25 8.83
CA PRO A 100 -14.46 15.02 9.26
C PRO A 100 -13.43 14.22 10.07
N ASP A 101 -13.79 13.03 10.55
CA ASP A 101 -12.92 12.15 11.33
C ASP A 101 -12.19 11.10 10.46
N THR A 102 -12.36 11.15 9.12
CA THR A 102 -11.69 10.23 8.19
C THR A 102 -10.18 10.30 8.35
N ILE A 103 -9.57 9.14 8.54
CA ILE A 103 -8.12 8.92 8.55
C ILE A 103 -7.66 8.66 7.12
N VAL A 104 -6.51 9.19 6.74
CA VAL A 104 -5.98 9.06 5.37
C VAL A 104 -4.62 8.35 5.39
N PHE A 105 -4.37 7.48 4.42
CA PHE A 105 -3.01 7.02 4.15
C PHE A 105 -2.66 7.12 2.66
N VAL A 106 -1.36 7.22 2.39
CA VAL A 106 -0.83 7.08 1.05
C VAL A 106 0.14 5.90 1.02
N ALA A 107 -0.19 4.89 0.21
CA ALA A 107 0.65 3.72 0.01
C ALA A 107 1.53 3.91 -1.23
N ILE A 108 2.85 3.87 -1.05
CA ILE A 108 3.82 4.14 -2.10
C ILE A 108 4.27 2.83 -2.74
N PRO A 109 4.03 2.62 -4.05
CA PRO A 109 4.38 1.40 -4.74
C PRO A 109 5.88 1.32 -5.06
N TRP A 110 6.31 0.13 -5.48
CA TRP A 110 7.64 -0.10 -6.04
C TRP A 110 7.78 0.44 -7.48
N ILE A 111 9.03 0.49 -7.96
CA ILE A 111 9.39 0.98 -9.29
C ILE A 111 9.06 -0.08 -10.35
N THR A 112 8.50 0.35 -11.48
CA THR A 112 8.20 -0.51 -12.63
C THR A 112 9.47 -1.02 -13.34
N ASN A 113 9.31 -2.07 -14.15
CA ASN A 113 10.38 -2.67 -14.97
C ASN A 113 11.60 -3.13 -14.16
N PRO A 114 11.44 -3.97 -13.11
CA PRO A 114 12.52 -4.46 -12.26
C PRO A 114 13.64 -5.15 -13.07
N VAL A 115 13.32 -5.74 -14.22
CA VAL A 115 14.31 -6.39 -15.11
C VAL A 115 15.36 -5.44 -15.68
N ASN A 116 15.14 -4.13 -15.63
CA ASN A 116 16.10 -3.12 -16.06
C ASN A 116 17.17 -2.80 -14.99
N TYR A 117 17.08 -3.43 -13.84
CA TYR A 117 17.95 -3.24 -12.68
C TYR A 117 18.65 -4.54 -12.30
N THR A 118 19.77 -4.42 -11.60
CA THR A 118 20.26 -5.49 -10.74
C THR A 118 19.51 -5.44 -9.40
N ALA A 119 19.51 -6.51 -8.62
CA ALA A 119 18.89 -6.52 -7.29
C ALA A 119 19.41 -5.35 -6.42
N ALA A 120 20.73 -5.17 -6.35
CA ALA A 120 21.35 -4.10 -5.57
C ALA A 120 20.94 -2.69 -6.06
N SER A 121 20.88 -2.46 -7.37
CA SER A 121 20.48 -1.15 -7.90
C SER A 121 18.98 -0.89 -7.76
N TYR A 122 18.16 -1.94 -7.77
CA TYR A 122 16.71 -1.84 -7.56
C TYR A 122 16.39 -1.49 -6.10
N ALA A 123 16.98 -2.23 -5.16
CA ALA A 123 16.84 -1.95 -3.74
C ALA A 123 17.31 -0.51 -3.40
N ALA A 124 18.52 -0.14 -3.86
CA ALA A 124 19.04 1.22 -3.64
C ALA A 124 18.14 2.31 -4.24
N ALA A 125 17.53 2.08 -5.41
CA ALA A 125 16.60 3.02 -6.02
C ALA A 125 15.30 3.17 -5.20
N LEU A 126 14.81 2.08 -4.59
CA LEU A 126 13.65 2.12 -3.70
C LEU A 126 13.97 2.80 -2.38
N ASP A 127 15.12 2.50 -1.76
CA ASP A 127 15.55 3.09 -0.49
C ASP A 127 15.72 4.61 -0.58
N VAL A 128 16.19 5.10 -1.73
CA VAL A 128 16.31 6.54 -1.99
C VAL A 128 14.99 7.15 -2.44
N GLY A 129 14.26 6.45 -3.30
CA GLY A 129 13.05 6.96 -3.94
C GLY A 129 11.87 7.04 -2.99
N TYR A 130 11.70 6.06 -2.11
CA TYR A 130 10.59 6.03 -1.16
C TYR A 130 10.55 7.29 -0.27
N PRO A 131 11.56 7.60 0.55
CA PRO A 131 11.52 8.79 1.39
C PRO A 131 11.48 10.09 0.60
N ALA A 132 12.10 10.14 -0.58
CA ALA A 132 12.07 11.33 -1.45
C ALA A 132 10.68 11.65 -2.00
N VAL A 133 9.81 10.64 -2.11
CA VAL A 133 8.41 10.79 -2.55
C VAL A 133 7.47 10.89 -1.34
N ALA A 134 7.54 9.93 -0.43
CA ALA A 134 6.57 9.78 0.65
C ALA A 134 6.61 10.97 1.63
N TYR A 135 7.79 11.34 2.11
CA TYR A 135 7.87 12.31 3.20
C TYR A 135 7.43 13.72 2.79
N PRO A 136 7.92 14.30 1.67
CA PRO A 136 7.41 15.60 1.23
C PRO A 136 5.91 15.59 0.88
N LEU A 137 5.38 14.47 0.37
CA LEU A 137 3.97 14.33 0.08
C LEU A 137 3.14 14.35 1.36
N ILE A 138 3.51 13.53 2.34
CA ILE A 138 2.80 13.47 3.64
C ILE A 138 2.91 14.80 4.39
N ASP A 139 4.10 15.42 4.43
CA ASP A 139 4.30 16.71 5.08
C ASP A 139 3.40 17.78 4.45
N SER A 140 3.35 17.84 3.11
CA SER A 140 2.52 18.81 2.40
C SER A 140 1.01 18.59 2.65
N LEU A 141 0.59 17.32 2.74
CA LEU A 141 -0.81 17.00 3.07
C LEU A 141 -1.14 17.33 4.54
N ARG A 142 -0.20 17.10 5.47
CA ARG A 142 -0.39 17.46 6.89
C ARG A 142 -0.41 18.98 7.10
N ASP A 143 0.36 19.73 6.31
CA ASP A 143 0.33 21.20 6.32
C ASP A 143 -1.03 21.73 5.86
N GLU A 144 -1.65 21.10 4.85
CA GLU A 144 -2.98 21.45 4.35
C GLU A 144 -4.10 20.99 5.31
N TYR A 145 -3.92 19.82 5.95
CA TYR A 145 -4.91 19.18 6.82
C TYR A 145 -4.35 18.90 8.22
N PRO A 146 -4.06 19.94 9.04
CA PRO A 146 -3.34 19.79 10.31
C PRO A 146 -4.11 19.00 11.38
N ASP A 147 -5.42 18.91 11.25
CA ASP A 147 -6.29 18.19 12.20
C ASP A 147 -6.60 16.75 11.75
N THR A 148 -6.13 16.34 10.57
CA THR A 148 -6.39 15.02 9.99
C THR A 148 -5.20 14.09 10.22
N THR A 149 -5.47 12.86 10.66
CA THR A 149 -4.43 11.83 10.72
C THR A 149 -4.09 11.37 9.31
N ILE A 150 -2.84 11.62 8.88
CA ILE A 150 -2.32 11.22 7.57
C ILE A 150 -1.00 10.48 7.76
N PHE A 151 -0.85 9.28 7.18
CA PHE A 151 0.37 8.47 7.27
C PHE A 151 0.74 7.80 5.95
N ALA A 152 1.95 7.25 5.88
CA ALA A 152 2.46 6.54 4.70
C ALA A 152 2.57 5.04 4.97
N ILE A 153 2.39 4.23 3.91
CA ILE A 153 2.67 2.79 3.94
C ILE A 153 3.83 2.47 2.99
N PRO A 154 4.98 1.97 3.52
CA PRO A 154 6.20 1.72 2.75
C PRO A 154 6.20 0.37 2.03
N TYR A 155 5.05 -0.13 1.59
CA TYR A 155 4.94 -1.49 1.04
C TYR A 155 5.76 -1.71 -0.24
N GLY A 156 6.08 -0.64 -0.98
CA GLY A 156 6.92 -0.73 -2.17
C GLY A 156 8.34 -1.23 -1.89
N LEU A 157 8.85 -1.07 -0.67
CA LEU A 157 10.15 -1.59 -0.25
C LEU A 157 10.20 -3.13 -0.26
N SER A 158 9.04 -3.79 -0.12
CA SER A 158 8.91 -5.25 -0.20
C SER A 158 9.50 -5.83 -1.50
N ALA A 159 9.36 -5.12 -2.61
CA ALA A 159 9.88 -5.58 -3.90
C ALA A 159 11.42 -5.59 -3.93
N GLY A 160 12.07 -4.62 -3.30
CA GLY A 160 13.54 -4.57 -3.16
C GLY A 160 14.06 -5.70 -2.28
N GLU A 161 13.40 -5.94 -1.15
CA GLU A 161 13.73 -7.03 -0.24
C GLU A 161 13.66 -8.40 -0.92
N LEU A 162 12.57 -8.70 -1.61
CA LEU A 162 12.42 -9.98 -2.28
C LEU A 162 13.34 -10.12 -3.49
N TYR A 163 13.59 -9.06 -4.25
CA TYR A 163 14.53 -9.13 -5.36
C TYR A 163 15.96 -9.41 -4.85
N THR A 164 16.39 -8.79 -3.77
CA THR A 164 17.68 -9.05 -3.13
C THR A 164 17.80 -10.50 -2.69
N ARG A 165 16.82 -11.01 -1.95
CA ARG A 165 16.79 -12.40 -1.48
C ARG A 165 16.76 -13.41 -2.62
N TYR A 166 16.02 -13.12 -3.68
CA TYR A 166 16.03 -13.95 -4.89
C TYR A 166 17.43 -14.02 -5.51
N ALA A 167 18.10 -12.88 -5.66
CA ALA A 167 19.44 -12.83 -6.24
C ALA A 167 20.50 -13.54 -5.38
N ASP A 168 20.31 -13.54 -4.06
CA ASP A 168 21.17 -14.22 -3.09
C ASP A 168 20.85 -15.72 -2.93
N GLY A 169 19.78 -16.20 -3.59
CA GLY A 169 19.36 -17.62 -3.52
C GLY A 169 18.68 -17.99 -2.19
N GLU A 170 18.02 -17.04 -1.55
CA GLU A 170 17.34 -17.22 -0.26
C GLU A 170 15.83 -17.46 -0.38
N LEU A 171 15.28 -17.50 -1.61
CA LEU A 171 13.87 -17.77 -1.89
C LEU A 171 13.69 -19.14 -2.54
N ASP A 172 13.64 -20.21 -1.75
CA ASP A 172 13.54 -21.59 -2.25
C ASP A 172 12.25 -21.86 -3.05
N ASP A 173 11.17 -21.13 -2.74
CA ASP A 173 9.86 -21.28 -3.40
C ASP A 173 9.77 -20.52 -4.73
N VAL A 174 10.72 -19.62 -5.02
CA VAL A 174 10.71 -18.75 -6.19
C VAL A 174 11.82 -19.15 -7.16
N THR A 175 11.44 -19.59 -8.36
CA THR A 175 12.38 -20.13 -9.36
C THR A 175 12.83 -19.10 -10.39
N GLU A 176 12.10 -17.99 -10.55
CA GLU A 176 12.32 -16.94 -11.53
C GLU A 176 12.16 -15.58 -10.91
N LEU A 177 12.90 -14.56 -11.37
CA LEU A 177 12.61 -13.18 -10.98
C LEU A 177 11.24 -12.75 -11.51
N VAL A 178 11.00 -13.09 -12.78
CA VAL A 178 9.73 -12.84 -13.48
C VAL A 178 9.15 -14.17 -13.91
N GLY A 179 8.06 -14.54 -13.27
CA GLY A 179 7.30 -15.75 -13.50
C GLY A 179 5.87 -15.55 -12.99
N SER A 180 4.96 -16.45 -13.31
CA SER A 180 3.56 -16.33 -12.94
C SER A 180 3.10 -17.52 -12.10
N ASN A 181 1.95 -17.38 -11.45
CA ASN A 181 1.33 -18.42 -10.62
C ASN A 181 2.22 -18.86 -9.44
N GLY A 182 2.91 -17.90 -8.81
CA GLY A 182 3.75 -18.14 -7.64
C GLY A 182 5.19 -18.56 -7.97
N SER A 183 5.61 -18.62 -9.25
CA SER A 183 6.98 -18.98 -9.62
C SER A 183 7.96 -17.82 -9.56
N GLY A 184 7.47 -16.57 -9.56
CA GLY A 184 8.25 -15.35 -9.60
C GLY A 184 8.12 -14.46 -8.38
N VAL A 185 9.01 -13.47 -8.29
CA VAL A 185 8.79 -12.29 -7.44
C VAL A 185 7.79 -11.36 -8.13
N PHE A 186 7.97 -11.15 -9.43
CA PHE A 186 7.07 -10.39 -10.30
C PHE A 186 6.44 -11.32 -11.32
N ARG A 187 5.15 -11.15 -11.61
CA ARG A 187 4.46 -12.01 -12.58
C ARG A 187 4.71 -11.61 -14.03
N ASP A 188 5.25 -10.41 -14.27
CA ASP A 188 5.59 -9.91 -15.62
C ASP A 188 6.76 -8.92 -15.59
N GLY A 189 7.30 -8.61 -16.76
CA GLY A 189 8.43 -7.69 -16.89
C GLY A 189 8.12 -6.23 -16.57
N PHE A 190 6.84 -5.85 -16.54
CA PHE A 190 6.43 -4.51 -16.09
C PHE A 190 6.57 -4.36 -14.57
N GLY A 191 6.46 -5.46 -13.83
CA GLY A 191 6.69 -5.50 -12.39
C GLY A 191 5.42 -5.65 -11.55
N HIS A 192 4.32 -6.17 -12.12
CA HIS A 192 3.20 -6.58 -11.29
C HIS A 192 3.66 -7.68 -10.31
N ALA A 193 3.16 -7.63 -9.08
CA ALA A 193 3.49 -8.63 -8.08
C ALA A 193 3.07 -10.04 -8.52
N ASP A 194 3.89 -11.04 -8.21
CA ASP A 194 3.41 -12.41 -8.10
C ASP A 194 3.14 -12.72 -6.63
N HIS A 195 2.62 -13.89 -6.30
CA HIS A 195 2.00 -14.21 -5.00
C HIS A 195 2.87 -13.85 -3.79
N ILE A 196 4.18 -14.17 -3.80
CA ILE A 196 5.05 -13.89 -2.66
C ILE A 196 5.19 -12.38 -2.37
N LEU A 197 5.20 -11.55 -3.41
CA LEU A 197 5.28 -10.10 -3.26
C LEU A 197 3.92 -9.53 -2.82
N GLU A 198 2.80 -10.06 -3.32
CA GLU A 198 1.47 -9.70 -2.85
C GLU A 198 1.33 -10.01 -1.35
N ASP A 199 1.74 -11.21 -0.92
CA ASP A 199 1.65 -11.65 0.48
C ASP A 199 2.53 -10.80 1.40
N LEU A 200 3.81 -10.57 1.04
CA LEU A 200 4.70 -9.72 1.84
C LEU A 200 4.18 -8.29 1.95
N ALA A 201 3.78 -7.69 0.83
CA ALA A 201 3.28 -6.33 0.79
C ALA A 201 1.97 -6.18 1.58
N SER A 202 1.12 -7.20 1.58
CA SER A 202 -0.13 -7.22 2.36
C SER A 202 0.12 -7.30 3.87
N LEU A 203 1.16 -8.03 4.31
CA LEU A 203 1.59 -8.02 5.72
C LEU A 203 2.11 -6.65 6.15
N VAL A 204 2.85 -5.94 5.27
CA VAL A 204 3.27 -4.55 5.53
C VAL A 204 2.04 -3.65 5.69
N TRP A 205 1.02 -3.80 4.84
CA TRP A 205 -0.23 -3.05 4.98
C TRP A 205 -0.95 -3.36 6.29
N LEU A 206 -1.11 -4.63 6.62
CA LEU A 206 -1.80 -5.05 7.85
C LEU A 206 -1.14 -4.45 9.10
N GLN A 207 0.19 -4.54 9.19
CA GLN A 207 0.91 -3.97 10.33
C GLN A 207 0.88 -2.44 10.32
N ALA A 208 0.99 -1.78 9.17
CA ALA A 208 0.94 -0.32 9.07
C ALA A 208 -0.43 0.25 9.45
N ILE A 209 -1.52 -0.40 9.03
CA ILE A 209 -2.89 0.05 9.28
C ILE A 209 -3.34 -0.30 10.70
N TYR A 210 -3.09 -1.53 11.15
CA TYR A 210 -3.68 -2.09 12.36
C TYR A 210 -2.71 -2.24 13.53
N GLY A 211 -1.40 -2.10 13.30
CA GLY A 211 -0.39 -2.29 14.34
C GLY A 211 -0.27 -3.75 14.80
N VAL A 212 -0.61 -4.72 13.95
CA VAL A 212 -0.57 -6.15 14.28
C VAL A 212 0.85 -6.58 14.62
N ASP A 213 1.01 -7.31 15.73
CA ASP A 213 2.26 -8.00 16.02
C ASP A 213 2.41 -9.23 15.10
N LEU A 214 3.14 -9.04 14.01
CA LEU A 214 3.34 -10.10 13.02
C LEU A 214 4.13 -11.30 13.58
N ALA A 215 4.90 -11.15 14.66
CA ALA A 215 5.58 -12.28 15.28
C ALA A 215 4.60 -13.30 15.91
N ALA A 216 3.40 -12.86 16.24
CA ALA A 216 2.33 -13.70 16.79
C ALA A 216 1.20 -13.98 15.78
N PHE A 217 1.29 -13.44 14.56
CA PHE A 217 0.24 -13.53 13.55
C PHE A 217 0.54 -14.63 12.53
N ASP A 218 -0.47 -15.44 12.23
CA ASP A 218 -0.41 -16.47 11.18
C ASP A 218 -1.41 -16.10 10.07
N ALA A 219 -0.88 -15.67 8.94
CA ALA A 219 -1.68 -15.37 7.75
C ALA A 219 -2.10 -16.64 6.98
N GLY A 220 -1.57 -17.80 7.34
CA GLY A 220 -1.78 -19.06 6.61
C GLY A 220 -0.99 -19.15 5.30
N TYR A 221 0.02 -18.32 5.12
CA TYR A 221 0.90 -18.36 3.95
C TYR A 221 1.89 -19.52 4.06
N ASP A 222 2.10 -20.24 2.96
CA ASP A 222 2.94 -21.46 2.90
C ASP A 222 4.27 -21.18 2.16
N TRP A 223 5.02 -20.16 2.64
CA TRP A 223 6.35 -19.83 2.14
C TRP A 223 7.42 -20.35 3.09
N THR A 224 8.55 -20.84 2.56
CA THR A 224 9.70 -21.26 3.37
C THR A 224 10.42 -20.08 4.02
N VAL A 225 10.38 -18.92 3.37
CA VAL A 225 10.92 -17.68 3.92
C VAL A 225 9.90 -17.04 4.90
N ASP A 226 10.42 -16.49 6.00
CA ASP A 226 9.60 -15.81 7.01
C ASP A 226 9.21 -14.39 6.57
N LEU A 227 8.07 -14.27 5.88
CA LEU A 227 7.53 -12.99 5.42
C LEU A 227 7.14 -12.05 6.57
N ASN A 228 6.73 -12.59 7.71
CA ASN A 228 6.37 -11.80 8.89
C ASN A 228 7.58 -11.03 9.43
N THR A 229 8.72 -11.69 9.52
CA THR A 229 9.99 -11.05 9.92
C THR A 229 10.41 -9.98 8.91
N ILE A 230 10.29 -10.25 7.61
CA ILE A 230 10.65 -9.26 6.57
C ILE A 230 9.74 -8.03 6.65
N ALA A 231 8.42 -8.22 6.72
CA ALA A 231 7.45 -7.13 6.84
C ALA A 231 7.71 -6.27 8.09
N SER A 232 7.95 -6.93 9.24
CA SER A 232 8.28 -6.25 10.50
C SER A 232 9.58 -5.44 10.39
N SER A 233 10.59 -5.94 9.68
CA SER A 233 11.86 -5.22 9.47
C SER A 233 11.66 -3.99 8.60
N ILE A 234 10.91 -4.08 7.50
CA ILE A 234 10.58 -2.93 6.65
C ILE A 234 9.95 -1.81 7.48
N LEU A 235 9.00 -2.15 8.34
CA LEU A 235 8.33 -1.15 9.17
C LEU A 235 9.15 -0.70 10.37
N ALA A 236 10.07 -1.51 10.88
CA ALA A 236 11.00 -1.10 11.95
C ALA A 236 12.05 -0.08 11.46
N GLU A 237 12.40 -0.12 10.18
CA GLU A 237 13.31 0.82 9.53
C GLU A 237 12.60 2.07 8.99
N HIS A 238 11.27 2.05 8.90
CA HIS A 238 10.47 3.20 8.48
C HIS A 238 10.54 4.31 9.53
N ASP A 239 10.62 5.58 9.08
CA ASP A 239 10.62 6.72 9.99
C ASP A 239 9.27 6.81 10.73
N PRO A 240 9.26 6.66 12.06
CA PRO A 240 8.02 6.64 12.84
C PRO A 240 7.23 7.94 12.78
N ALA A 241 7.83 9.04 12.33
CA ALA A 241 7.11 10.29 12.10
C ALA A 241 6.04 10.16 10.98
N TYR A 242 6.18 9.17 10.12
CA TYR A 242 5.26 8.93 9.00
C TYR A 242 4.38 7.68 9.19
N ASP A 243 4.47 7.04 10.33
CA ASP A 243 3.60 5.91 10.72
C ASP A 243 2.23 6.38 11.19
N ALA A 244 1.29 5.43 11.27
CA ALA A 244 0.05 5.63 11.99
C ALA A 244 0.32 5.86 13.50
N PRO A 245 -0.35 6.80 14.16
CA PRO A 245 -0.01 7.20 15.54
C PRO A 245 -0.29 6.14 16.61
N TRP A 246 -0.93 5.04 16.25
CA TRP A 246 -1.22 3.90 17.13
C TRP A 246 -0.33 2.67 16.88
N ARG A 247 0.59 2.76 15.95
CA ARG A 247 1.56 1.71 15.62
C ARG A 247 2.75 1.67 16.58
#